data_ae329b44dfc722ea6efc861030aeb7eb
#
_entry.id   ae329b44dfc722ea6efc861030aeb7eb
#
_cell.length_a   1.000
_cell.length_b   1.000
_cell.length_c   1.000
_cell.angle_alpha   90.00
_cell.angle_beta   90.00
_cell.angle_gamma   90.00
#
_symmetry.space_group_name_H-M   'P 1'
#
loop_
_entity.id
_entity.type
_entity.pdbx_description
1 polymer ?
#
loop_
_entity_poly.entity_id
_entity_poly.type
_entity_poly.pdbx_seq_one_letter_code
_entity_poly.pdbx_strand_id
1 'polypeptide(L)'
;MKAIDLEHDKFSDYPYLFHSQTFFDDIKGELWENFGGETIAFKHYFVVNKENSYTLTCDSPREIPEITIPKFKHQLTEKASDFSAWQELFYAIQKNFADGKSRKIVASRELEFTSQTSFELESIIQNLLDNNPNAFIFAYQKGKRIFLGASPEILVQKENDQLLSYALAGTFPKTMENAGQKLLTDPKNLLEHDIVVQKIKRNLLEKAETVTVGTTELMGLKNVYHLRTILSAKNSELSLIDWTKQLHPTPALGGEPRHEALEFLRKHENHERGLYAAPLGLIDSKGNGTMIVGIRSALIVDKKLYAYAGCGIIPSSDALEEFRETKVKLKTILEAL
;
A
#
# COMPACT_ATOMS: atom_id res chain seq x y z
N MET A 1 5.60 29.12 14.79
CA MET A 1 4.36 28.42 14.43
C MET A 1 3.18 29.31 14.76
N LYS A 2 2.27 29.58 13.84
CA LYS A 2 1.06 30.39 14.13
C LYS A 2 -0.09 29.45 14.38
N ALA A 3 -0.80 29.64 15.51
CA ALA A 3 -2.11 29.01 15.68
C ALA A 3 -3.08 29.60 14.67
N ILE A 4 -3.88 28.78 14.04
CA ILE A 4 -4.81 29.17 12.99
C ILE A 4 -6.23 29.11 13.51
N ASP A 5 -6.94 30.19 13.29
CA ASP A 5 -8.37 30.26 13.53
C ASP A 5 -9.10 29.54 12.38
N LEU A 6 -9.88 28.51 12.73
CA LEU A 6 -10.63 27.68 11.79
C LEU A 6 -11.76 28.42 11.06
N GLU A 7 -12.04 29.66 11.44
CA GLU A 7 -13.08 30.49 10.78
C GLU A 7 -12.66 31.10 9.45
N HIS A 8 -11.39 30.94 9.03
CA HIS A 8 -10.94 31.49 7.76
C HIS A 8 -10.97 30.46 6.62
N ASP A 9 -11.60 30.80 5.51
CA ASP A 9 -11.81 30.01 4.27
C ASP A 9 -10.59 29.25 3.72
N LYS A 10 -9.37 29.66 4.08
CA LYS A 10 -8.13 28.99 3.66
C LYS A 10 -7.88 27.62 4.28
N PHE A 11 -8.67 27.25 5.30
CA PHE A 11 -8.51 26.00 6.07
C PHE A 11 -9.79 25.18 6.14
N SER A 12 -10.75 25.45 5.28
CA SER A 12 -12.01 24.72 5.16
C SER A 12 -11.84 23.21 4.91
N ASP A 13 -10.65 22.80 4.49
CA ASP A 13 -10.32 21.40 4.19
C ASP A 13 -9.85 20.60 5.42
N TYR A 14 -9.72 21.27 6.59
CA TYR A 14 -9.36 20.64 7.87
C TYR A 14 -10.58 20.58 8.80
N PRO A 15 -10.64 19.61 9.74
CA PRO A 15 -9.66 18.54 9.98
C PRO A 15 -9.76 17.40 8.96
N TYR A 16 -8.66 16.68 8.75
CA TYR A 16 -8.68 15.41 8.04
C TYR A 16 -9.05 14.26 8.99
N LEU A 17 -9.83 13.32 8.46
CA LEU A 17 -10.03 12.02 9.08
C LEU A 17 -9.01 11.03 8.51
N PHE A 18 -8.31 10.32 9.36
CA PHE A 18 -7.59 9.12 8.93
C PHE A 18 -8.57 7.96 8.82
N HIS A 19 -8.56 7.25 7.70
CA HIS A 19 -9.35 6.04 7.50
C HIS A 19 -8.46 4.90 7.06
N SER A 20 -8.71 3.72 7.61
CA SER A 20 -8.06 2.48 7.19
C SER A 20 -9.07 1.35 7.13
N GLN A 21 -8.82 0.37 6.27
CA GLN A 21 -9.51 -0.91 6.25
C GLN A 21 -8.48 -2.02 6.44
N THR A 22 -8.89 -3.17 6.92
CA THR A 22 -8.07 -4.37 6.91
C THR A 22 -8.23 -5.11 5.58
N PHE A 23 -7.23 -5.90 5.18
CA PHE A 23 -7.30 -6.65 3.92
C PHE A 23 -8.47 -7.64 3.91
N PHE A 24 -8.67 -8.33 5.02
CA PHE A 24 -9.85 -9.13 5.31
C PHE A 24 -10.61 -8.52 6.48
N ASP A 25 -11.94 -8.62 6.49
CA ASP A 25 -12.78 -8.05 7.55
C ASP A 25 -12.62 -8.79 8.89
N ASP A 26 -12.26 -10.08 8.85
CA ASP A 26 -12.04 -10.93 10.02
C ASP A 26 -10.55 -11.06 10.36
N ILE A 27 -10.13 -10.39 11.41
CA ILE A 27 -8.81 -10.54 12.04
C ILE A 27 -8.90 -11.67 13.06
N LYS A 28 -7.99 -12.65 12.98
CA LYS A 28 -7.97 -13.83 13.85
C LYS A 28 -6.78 -13.85 14.81
N GLY A 29 -5.66 -13.25 14.40
CA GLY A 29 -4.40 -13.27 15.15
C GLY A 29 -4.20 -12.04 16.02
N GLU A 30 -3.44 -12.19 17.10
CA GLU A 30 -3.14 -11.11 18.05
C GLU A 30 -2.34 -9.95 17.42
N LEU A 31 -1.57 -10.23 16.36
CA LEU A 31 -0.67 -9.26 15.74
C LEU A 31 -1.42 -8.02 15.22
N TRP A 32 -2.61 -8.23 14.65
CA TRP A 32 -3.46 -7.20 14.06
C TRP A 32 -4.73 -6.90 14.87
N GLU A 33 -4.94 -7.57 16.00
CA GLU A 33 -6.12 -7.39 16.82
C GLU A 33 -6.29 -5.93 17.25
N ASN A 34 -7.48 -5.34 16.97
CA ASN A 34 -7.80 -3.94 17.26
C ASN A 34 -6.82 -2.92 16.65
N PHE A 35 -6.14 -3.26 15.55
CA PHE A 35 -5.21 -2.40 14.85
C PHE A 35 -5.56 -2.29 13.36
N GLY A 36 -6.11 -1.15 12.96
CA GLY A 36 -6.66 -0.90 11.63
C GLY A 36 -8.18 -1.13 11.56
N GLY A 37 -8.75 -0.89 10.37
CA GLY A 37 -10.20 -1.00 10.15
C GLY A 37 -11.01 0.12 10.84
N GLU A 38 -10.46 1.31 10.98
CA GLU A 38 -11.03 2.40 11.76
C GLU A 38 -10.96 3.76 11.06
N THR A 39 -11.84 4.67 11.49
CA THR A 39 -11.80 6.07 11.09
C THR A 39 -11.50 6.91 12.34
N ILE A 40 -10.46 7.74 12.27
CA ILE A 40 -9.93 8.49 13.40
C ILE A 40 -9.95 9.99 13.09
N ALA A 41 -10.54 10.76 14.00
CA ALA A 41 -10.36 12.21 14.10
C ALA A 41 -9.30 12.50 15.16
N PHE A 42 -8.26 13.22 14.80
CA PHE A 42 -7.20 13.59 15.75
C PHE A 42 -7.55 14.89 16.47
N LYS A 43 -7.07 15.04 17.70
CA LYS A 43 -7.18 16.30 18.45
C LYS A 43 -6.15 17.34 18.00
N HIS A 44 -5.05 16.89 17.44
CA HIS A 44 -3.94 17.73 17.00
C HIS A 44 -3.48 17.31 15.61
N TYR A 45 -3.28 18.30 14.74
CA TYR A 45 -2.72 18.11 13.42
C TYR A 45 -1.52 19.02 13.27
N PHE A 46 -0.42 18.48 12.79
CA PHE A 46 0.75 19.21 12.35
C PHE A 46 0.84 19.09 10.83
N VAL A 47 0.65 20.19 10.15
CA VAL A 47 0.60 20.21 8.69
C VAL A 47 1.78 21.03 8.18
N VAL A 48 2.59 20.43 7.33
CA VAL A 48 3.73 21.09 6.70
C VAL A 48 3.57 21.00 5.18
N ASN A 49 3.66 22.12 4.52
CA ASN A 49 3.77 22.20 3.07
C ASN A 49 5.02 22.98 2.68
N LYS A 50 5.24 23.22 1.37
CA LYS A 50 6.46 23.89 0.87
C LYS A 50 6.66 25.32 1.39
N GLU A 51 5.58 25.99 1.78
CA GLU A 51 5.58 27.42 2.12
C GLU A 51 5.39 27.65 3.62
N ASN A 52 4.62 26.77 4.28
CA ASN A 52 4.15 27.01 5.62
C ASN A 52 4.07 25.72 6.46
N SER A 53 4.08 25.89 7.78
CA SER A 53 3.72 24.85 8.75
C SER A 53 2.63 25.37 9.68
N TYR A 54 1.66 24.51 9.97
CA TYR A 54 0.49 24.84 10.75
C TYR A 54 0.24 23.80 11.84
N THR A 55 -0.25 24.26 12.98
CA THR A 55 -0.81 23.39 14.01
C THR A 55 -2.30 23.67 14.13
N LEU A 56 -3.11 22.62 14.00
CA LEU A 56 -4.55 22.65 14.28
C LEU A 56 -4.79 21.85 15.55
N THR A 57 -5.53 22.41 16.50
CA THR A 57 -5.76 21.75 17.78
C THR A 57 -7.17 22.05 18.28
N CYS A 58 -7.80 21.06 18.93
CA CYS A 58 -9.11 21.20 19.59
C CYS A 58 -8.98 21.72 21.03
N ASP A 59 -7.75 21.84 21.55
CA ASP A 59 -7.45 22.34 22.88
C ASP A 59 -6.21 23.27 22.85
N SER A 60 -5.49 23.40 23.95
CA SER A 60 -4.32 24.28 24.04
C SER A 60 -3.23 23.89 23.01
N PRO A 61 -2.64 24.87 22.31
CA PRO A 61 -1.55 24.63 21.37
C PRO A 61 -0.42 23.85 22.02
N ARG A 62 0.15 22.88 21.29
CA ARG A 62 1.36 22.15 21.71
C ARG A 62 2.54 22.65 20.92
N GLU A 63 3.64 22.86 21.59
CA GLU A 63 4.90 23.11 20.93
C GLU A 63 5.41 21.82 20.28
N ILE A 64 5.88 21.90 19.05
CA ILE A 64 6.62 20.80 18.41
C ILE A 64 8.07 20.97 18.87
N PRO A 65 8.63 19.99 19.58
CA PRO A 65 10.04 20.05 19.95
C PRO A 65 10.93 20.03 18.71
N GLU A 66 12.03 20.75 18.74
CA GLU A 66 13.08 20.55 17.75
C GLU A 66 13.67 19.16 17.95
N ILE A 67 13.64 18.35 16.91
CA ILE A 67 14.16 16.98 16.94
C ILE A 67 15.38 16.93 16.04
N THR A 68 16.51 16.50 16.59
CA THR A 68 17.66 16.09 15.80
C THR A 68 17.44 14.63 15.40
N ILE A 69 17.29 14.36 14.11
CA ILE A 69 17.08 13.00 13.62
C ILE A 69 18.42 12.26 13.61
N PRO A 70 18.61 11.22 14.43
CA PRO A 70 19.86 10.47 14.45
C PRO A 70 20.00 9.68 13.14
N LYS A 71 21.21 9.63 12.59
CA LYS A 71 21.52 8.63 11.56
C LYS A 71 21.76 7.29 12.26
N PHE A 72 20.76 6.43 12.23
CA PHE A 72 20.83 5.13 12.89
C PHE A 72 20.63 4.01 11.88
N LYS A 73 21.34 2.90 12.07
CA LYS A 73 21.18 1.69 11.29
C LYS A 73 20.91 0.52 12.25
N HIS A 74 19.76 -0.10 12.12
CA HIS A 74 19.36 -1.22 12.94
C HIS A 74 20.13 -2.49 12.57
N GLN A 75 20.59 -3.24 13.59
CA GLN A 75 21.10 -4.59 13.40
C GLN A 75 19.95 -5.56 13.56
N LEU A 76 19.58 -6.20 12.45
CA LEU A 76 18.45 -7.11 12.39
C LEU A 76 18.90 -8.55 12.28
N THR A 77 18.23 -9.44 13.02
CA THR A 77 18.32 -10.88 12.85
C THR A 77 17.04 -11.36 12.17
N GLU A 78 17.16 -11.90 10.96
CA GLU A 78 16.04 -12.49 10.21
C GLU A 78 15.73 -13.87 10.79
N LYS A 79 14.45 -14.12 11.10
CA LYS A 79 13.96 -15.47 11.33
C LYS A 79 13.95 -16.20 9.99
N ALA A 80 14.57 -17.39 9.94
CA ALA A 80 14.75 -18.13 8.69
C ALA A 80 13.47 -18.18 7.85
N SER A 81 13.57 -17.67 6.63
CA SER A 81 12.50 -17.74 5.62
C SER A 81 12.73 -18.96 4.73
N ASP A 82 11.72 -19.81 4.60
CA ASP A 82 11.83 -21.04 3.84
C ASP A 82 11.27 -20.87 2.42
N PHE A 83 12.14 -21.09 1.42
CA PHE A 83 11.71 -21.13 0.00
C PHE A 83 10.75 -22.30 -0.26
N SER A 84 10.83 -23.40 0.51
CA SER A 84 9.95 -24.55 0.30
C SER A 84 8.48 -24.20 0.59
N ALA A 85 8.20 -23.44 1.65
CA ALA A 85 6.85 -22.97 1.96
C ALA A 85 6.29 -22.05 0.85
N TRP A 86 7.12 -21.18 0.28
CA TRP A 86 6.74 -20.40 -0.89
C TRP A 86 6.43 -21.26 -2.09
N GLN A 87 7.25 -22.26 -2.35
CA GLN A 87 7.10 -23.18 -3.47
C GLN A 87 5.82 -24.03 -3.34
N GLU A 88 5.48 -24.47 -2.15
CA GLU A 88 4.22 -25.17 -1.86
C GLU A 88 3.00 -24.28 -2.16
N LEU A 89 3.01 -23.03 -1.68
CA LEU A 89 1.97 -22.05 -1.97
C LEU A 89 1.85 -21.79 -3.48
N PHE A 90 2.99 -21.61 -4.16
CA PHE A 90 3.03 -21.39 -5.61
C PHE A 90 2.40 -22.55 -6.39
N TYR A 91 2.74 -23.79 -6.06
CA TYR A 91 2.15 -24.96 -6.74
C TYR A 91 0.66 -25.14 -6.42
N ALA A 92 0.22 -24.80 -5.22
CA ALA A 92 -1.20 -24.78 -4.89
C ALA A 92 -1.96 -23.74 -5.71
N ILE A 93 -1.34 -22.58 -6.00
CA ILE A 93 -1.89 -21.55 -6.89
C ILE A 93 -1.95 -22.07 -8.34
N GLN A 94 -0.88 -22.68 -8.85
CA GLN A 94 -0.87 -23.24 -10.20
C GLN A 94 -1.95 -24.33 -10.39
N LYS A 95 -2.17 -25.15 -9.36
CA LYS A 95 -3.28 -26.12 -9.35
C LYS A 95 -4.64 -25.42 -9.39
N ASN A 96 -4.83 -24.35 -8.62
CA ASN A 96 -6.07 -23.55 -8.64
C ASN A 96 -6.37 -23.01 -10.06
N PHE A 97 -5.33 -22.58 -10.80
CA PHE A 97 -5.47 -22.16 -12.20
C PHE A 97 -5.83 -23.31 -13.12
N ALA A 98 -5.17 -24.46 -12.98
CA ALA A 98 -5.46 -25.66 -13.78
C ALA A 98 -6.89 -26.17 -13.54
N ASP A 99 -7.43 -26.01 -12.34
CA ASP A 99 -8.82 -26.30 -11.98
C ASP A 99 -9.81 -25.25 -12.52
N GLY A 100 -9.34 -24.21 -13.23
CA GLY A 100 -10.17 -23.15 -13.82
C GLY A 100 -10.82 -22.19 -12.81
N LYS A 101 -10.36 -22.17 -11.55
CA LYS A 101 -10.97 -21.38 -10.47
C LYS A 101 -10.59 -19.92 -10.51
N SER A 102 -9.32 -19.63 -10.81
CA SER A 102 -8.86 -18.25 -10.96
C SER A 102 -7.83 -18.13 -12.11
N ARG A 103 -7.48 -16.90 -12.48
CA ARG A 103 -6.51 -16.61 -13.53
C ARG A 103 -5.36 -15.72 -13.05
N LYS A 104 -5.50 -15.15 -11.84
CA LYS A 104 -4.46 -14.41 -11.15
C LYS A 104 -4.69 -14.53 -9.65
N ILE A 105 -3.64 -14.76 -8.88
CA ILE A 105 -3.62 -14.69 -7.42
C ILE A 105 -2.38 -13.90 -6.99
N VAL A 106 -2.55 -12.94 -6.08
CA VAL A 106 -1.42 -12.18 -5.51
C VAL A 106 -1.05 -12.80 -4.19
N ALA A 107 -0.03 -13.66 -4.21
CA ALA A 107 0.52 -14.27 -3.00
C ALA A 107 1.46 -13.32 -2.28
N SER A 108 1.46 -13.39 -0.95
CA SER A 108 2.34 -12.58 -0.12
C SER A 108 3.18 -13.41 0.84
N ARG A 109 4.22 -12.77 1.37
CA ARG A 109 5.13 -13.31 2.39
C ARG A 109 5.25 -12.30 3.51
N GLU A 110 5.30 -12.82 4.72
CA GLU A 110 5.72 -12.11 5.93
C GLU A 110 7.11 -12.58 6.33
N LEU A 111 8.00 -11.63 6.64
CA LEU A 111 9.35 -11.90 7.15
C LEU A 111 9.49 -11.24 8.51
N GLU A 112 9.79 -12.06 9.54
CA GLU A 112 10.01 -11.59 10.90
C GLU A 112 11.49 -11.28 11.13
N PHE A 113 11.76 -10.08 11.66
CA PHE A 113 13.08 -9.63 12.09
C PHE A 113 13.04 -9.23 13.56
N THR A 114 14.13 -9.47 14.26
CA THR A 114 14.33 -9.00 15.64
C THR A 114 15.49 -8.01 15.68
N SER A 115 15.28 -6.87 16.33
CA SER A 115 16.31 -5.87 16.61
C SER A 115 16.83 -6.03 18.05
N GLN A 116 18.11 -5.73 18.25
CA GLN A 116 18.70 -5.71 19.61
C GLN A 116 18.21 -4.49 20.40
N THR A 117 17.94 -3.37 19.71
CA THR A 117 17.45 -2.11 20.29
C THR A 117 16.02 -1.82 19.85
N SER A 118 15.37 -0.84 20.47
CA SER A 118 14.12 -0.28 19.98
C SER A 118 14.34 0.34 18.59
N PHE A 119 13.28 0.39 17.78
CA PHE A 119 13.34 1.02 16.46
C PHE A 119 13.31 2.56 16.61
N GLU A 120 14.26 3.22 15.97
CA GLU A 120 14.34 4.69 15.88
C GLU A 120 13.44 5.17 14.73
N LEU A 121 12.18 5.44 15.05
CA LEU A 121 11.13 5.71 14.06
C LEU A 121 11.44 6.93 13.19
N GLU A 122 11.98 7.99 13.78
CA GLU A 122 12.37 9.23 13.11
C GLU A 122 13.42 8.97 12.01
N SER A 123 14.42 8.15 12.33
CA SER A 123 15.45 7.73 11.37
C SER A 123 14.85 6.91 10.22
N ILE A 124 13.96 5.97 10.53
CA ILE A 124 13.30 5.12 9.54
C ILE A 124 12.45 5.97 8.58
N ILE A 125 11.62 6.87 9.12
CA ILE A 125 10.77 7.75 8.31
C ILE A 125 11.62 8.66 7.43
N GLN A 126 12.69 9.25 7.96
CA GLN A 126 13.60 10.09 7.17
C GLN A 126 14.24 9.30 6.03
N ASN A 127 14.72 8.09 6.31
CA ASN A 127 15.30 7.21 5.29
C ASN A 127 14.26 6.81 4.21
N LEU A 128 12.98 6.57 4.60
CA LEU A 128 11.92 6.31 3.64
C LEU A 128 11.65 7.53 2.76
N LEU A 129 11.59 8.74 3.32
CA LEU A 129 11.41 9.99 2.59
C LEU A 129 12.54 10.24 1.59
N ASP A 130 13.78 10.11 2.02
CA ASP A 130 14.98 10.36 1.20
C ASP A 130 15.10 9.36 0.04
N ASN A 131 14.72 8.11 0.29
CA ASN A 131 14.89 7.03 -0.67
C ASN A 131 13.70 6.83 -1.64
N ASN A 132 12.52 7.38 -1.33
CA ASN A 132 11.29 7.11 -2.10
C ASN A 132 10.52 8.39 -2.44
N PRO A 133 11.10 9.32 -3.24
CA PRO A 133 10.50 10.63 -3.53
C PRO A 133 9.17 10.54 -4.31
N ASN A 134 8.88 9.41 -4.95
CA ASN A 134 7.66 9.16 -5.74
C ASN A 134 6.65 8.26 -5.02
N ALA A 135 6.78 8.10 -3.70
CA ALA A 135 5.89 7.26 -2.90
C ALA A 135 5.21 8.07 -1.79
N PHE A 136 4.07 7.60 -1.33
CA PHE A 136 3.42 8.09 -0.13
C PHE A 136 4.08 7.44 1.09
N ILE A 137 4.79 8.24 1.88
CA ILE A 137 5.37 7.77 3.14
C ILE A 137 4.31 7.89 4.22
N PHE A 138 4.09 6.82 4.94
CA PHE A 138 3.12 6.77 6.03
C PHE A 138 3.66 6.03 7.24
N ALA A 139 3.18 6.43 8.42
CA ALA A 139 3.35 5.72 9.67
C ALA A 139 2.06 5.88 10.50
N TYR A 140 1.45 4.76 10.85
CA TYR A 140 0.28 4.70 11.70
C TYR A 140 0.62 3.95 12.97
N GLN A 141 0.52 4.65 14.11
CA GLN A 141 0.84 4.10 15.42
C GLN A 141 -0.39 4.05 16.32
N LYS A 142 -0.58 2.93 16.99
CA LYS A 142 -1.56 2.74 18.05
C LYS A 142 -0.97 1.86 19.15
N GLY A 143 -0.74 2.47 20.30
CA GLY A 143 0.01 1.82 21.39
C GLY A 143 1.42 1.46 20.95
N LYS A 144 1.79 0.17 21.09
CA LYS A 144 3.11 -0.34 20.73
C LYS A 144 3.26 -0.79 19.28
N ARG A 145 2.19 -0.76 18.50
CA ARG A 145 2.18 -1.20 17.10
C ARG A 145 2.36 0.01 16.19
N ILE A 146 3.27 -0.12 15.24
CA ILE A 146 3.55 0.92 14.24
C ILE A 146 3.54 0.26 12.87
N PHE A 147 2.57 0.61 12.03
CA PHE A 147 2.54 0.19 10.63
C PHE A 147 3.04 1.34 9.76
N LEU A 148 4.11 1.11 9.01
CA LEU A 148 4.77 2.13 8.22
C LEU A 148 5.20 1.62 6.85
N GLY A 149 5.40 2.55 5.91
CA GLY A 149 5.80 2.16 4.57
C GLY A 149 5.94 3.32 3.59
N ALA A 150 6.25 2.96 2.34
CA ALA A 150 6.42 3.85 1.20
C ALA A 150 5.58 3.36 0.01
N SER A 151 4.29 3.67 0.02
CA SER A 151 3.36 3.19 -0.99
C SER A 151 3.45 3.96 -2.31
N PRO A 152 3.62 3.29 -3.44
CA PRO A 152 3.55 3.92 -4.76
C PRO A 152 2.13 3.94 -5.35
N GLU A 153 1.14 3.33 -4.68
CA GLU A 153 -0.14 2.99 -5.28
C GLU A 153 -1.29 3.77 -4.66
N ILE A 154 -2.00 4.54 -5.49
CA ILE A 154 -3.28 5.15 -5.15
C ILE A 154 -4.37 4.14 -5.51
N LEU A 155 -5.11 3.68 -4.50
CA LEU A 155 -6.32 2.88 -4.72
C LEU A 155 -7.43 3.75 -5.33
N VAL A 156 -7.71 4.87 -4.68
CA VAL A 156 -8.64 5.88 -5.19
C VAL A 156 -8.35 7.24 -4.55
N GLN A 157 -8.39 8.27 -5.38
CA GLN A 157 -8.41 9.67 -4.97
C GLN A 157 -9.72 10.27 -5.43
N LYS A 158 -10.33 11.08 -4.60
CA LYS A 158 -11.53 11.86 -4.91
C LYS A 158 -11.28 13.33 -4.67
N GLU A 159 -11.56 14.12 -5.67
CA GLU A 159 -11.55 15.59 -5.58
C GLU A 159 -12.83 16.13 -6.22
N ASN A 160 -13.76 16.58 -5.39
CA ASN A 160 -15.13 16.94 -5.78
C ASN A 160 -15.84 15.76 -6.49
N ASP A 161 -16.16 15.90 -7.77
CA ASP A 161 -16.76 14.88 -8.62
C ASP A 161 -15.73 14.07 -9.43
N GLN A 162 -14.44 14.35 -9.30
CA GLN A 162 -13.38 13.65 -10.02
C GLN A 162 -12.80 12.52 -9.18
N LEU A 163 -12.63 11.39 -9.84
CA LEU A 163 -11.97 10.19 -9.27
C LEU A 163 -10.72 9.86 -10.07
N LEU A 164 -9.72 9.36 -9.37
CA LEU A 164 -8.51 8.84 -9.95
C LEU A 164 -8.16 7.52 -9.25
N SER A 165 -7.76 6.51 -10.02
CA SER A 165 -7.26 5.23 -9.52
C SER A 165 -6.06 4.77 -10.33
N TYR A 166 -5.10 4.09 -9.69
CA TYR A 166 -3.95 3.51 -10.37
C TYR A 166 -4.15 2.01 -10.58
N ALA A 167 -3.97 1.57 -11.83
CA ALA A 167 -3.61 0.18 -12.09
C ALA A 167 -2.08 0.10 -12.04
N LEU A 168 -1.54 -0.61 -11.08
CA LEU A 168 -0.10 -0.79 -10.88
C LEU A 168 0.21 -2.29 -10.81
N ALA A 169 0.77 -2.86 -11.88
CA ALA A 169 1.12 -4.27 -11.94
C ALA A 169 2.18 -4.49 -13.03
N GLY A 170 2.87 -5.63 -12.98
CA GLY A 170 4.04 -5.88 -13.81
C GLY A 170 5.28 -5.20 -13.22
N THR A 171 6.38 -5.94 -13.08
CA THR A 171 7.57 -5.46 -12.36
C THR A 171 8.85 -5.99 -12.99
N PHE A 172 9.82 -5.09 -13.22
CA PHE A 172 11.21 -5.50 -13.48
C PHE A 172 12.17 -4.78 -12.54
N PRO A 173 13.20 -5.48 -12.02
CA PRO A 173 14.24 -4.85 -11.22
C PRO A 173 15.08 -3.90 -12.09
N LYS A 174 15.44 -2.73 -11.57
CA LYS A 174 16.28 -1.74 -12.27
C LYS A 174 17.70 -2.25 -12.58
N THR A 175 18.12 -3.30 -11.90
CA THR A 175 19.42 -3.96 -12.17
C THR A 175 19.44 -4.75 -13.49
N MET A 176 18.29 -5.02 -14.10
CA MET A 176 18.19 -5.66 -15.40
C MET A 176 18.54 -4.65 -16.51
N GLU A 177 19.35 -5.06 -17.45
CA GLU A 177 19.71 -4.23 -18.61
C GLU A 177 18.47 -3.86 -19.44
N ASN A 178 18.31 -2.58 -19.75
CA ASN A 178 17.15 -2.02 -20.47
C ASN A 178 15.78 -2.38 -19.85
N ALA A 179 15.74 -2.54 -18.51
CA ALA A 179 14.59 -3.00 -17.77
C ALA A 179 13.28 -2.26 -18.13
N GLY A 180 13.33 -0.95 -18.26
CA GLY A 180 12.13 -0.17 -18.59
C GLY A 180 11.57 -0.50 -19.98
N GLN A 181 12.40 -0.55 -21.01
CA GLN A 181 11.97 -0.88 -22.38
C GLN A 181 11.46 -2.31 -22.47
N LYS A 182 12.17 -3.24 -21.84
CA LYS A 182 11.76 -4.65 -21.80
C LYS A 182 10.41 -4.82 -21.11
N LEU A 183 10.17 -4.12 -20.01
CA LEU A 183 8.89 -4.20 -19.27
C LEU A 183 7.71 -3.72 -20.13
N LEU A 184 7.88 -2.66 -20.92
CA LEU A 184 6.84 -2.15 -21.82
C LEU A 184 6.44 -3.10 -22.96
N THR A 185 7.26 -4.12 -23.22
CA THR A 185 7.05 -5.09 -24.31
C THR A 185 6.96 -6.53 -23.84
N ASP A 186 7.08 -6.78 -22.53
CA ASP A 186 7.04 -8.13 -21.98
C ASP A 186 5.60 -8.68 -21.93
N PRO A 187 5.30 -9.77 -22.67
CA PRO A 187 3.92 -10.25 -22.78
C PRO A 187 3.32 -10.71 -21.46
N LYS A 188 4.12 -11.29 -20.55
CA LYS A 188 3.67 -11.74 -19.22
C LYS A 188 3.22 -10.55 -18.39
N ASN A 189 4.09 -9.54 -18.26
CA ASN A 189 3.81 -8.36 -17.44
C ASN A 189 2.68 -7.50 -18.03
N LEU A 190 2.57 -7.40 -19.36
CA LEU A 190 1.47 -6.72 -20.03
C LEU A 190 0.13 -7.43 -19.79
N LEU A 191 0.10 -8.77 -19.85
CA LEU A 191 -1.12 -9.54 -19.54
C LEU A 191 -1.53 -9.36 -18.08
N GLU A 192 -0.57 -9.45 -17.15
CA GLU A 192 -0.82 -9.22 -15.73
C GLU A 192 -1.39 -7.83 -15.48
N HIS A 193 -0.81 -6.81 -16.12
CA HIS A 193 -1.25 -5.43 -16.00
C HIS A 193 -2.65 -5.20 -16.59
N ASP A 194 -2.94 -5.75 -17.77
CA ASP A 194 -4.25 -5.61 -18.42
C ASP A 194 -5.37 -6.21 -17.55
N ILE A 195 -5.16 -7.33 -16.90
CA ILE A 195 -6.12 -7.91 -15.94
C ILE A 195 -6.52 -6.87 -14.87
N VAL A 196 -5.55 -6.11 -14.36
CA VAL A 196 -5.80 -5.07 -13.34
C VAL A 196 -6.55 -3.88 -13.94
N VAL A 197 -6.10 -3.38 -15.07
CA VAL A 197 -6.72 -2.23 -15.78
C VAL A 197 -8.20 -2.54 -16.09
N GLN A 198 -8.47 -3.68 -16.71
CA GLN A 198 -9.84 -4.05 -17.11
C GLN A 198 -10.77 -4.23 -15.90
N LYS A 199 -10.26 -4.76 -14.80
CA LYS A 199 -11.09 -4.94 -13.60
C LYS A 199 -11.39 -3.62 -12.91
N ILE A 200 -10.40 -2.73 -12.74
CA ILE A 200 -10.61 -1.39 -12.16
C ILE A 200 -11.60 -0.61 -13.04
N LYS A 201 -11.39 -0.62 -14.37
CA LYS A 201 -12.31 0.00 -15.33
C LYS A 201 -13.74 -0.49 -15.15
N ARG A 202 -13.94 -1.82 -15.06
CA ARG A 202 -15.26 -2.43 -14.88
C ARG A 202 -15.90 -1.99 -13.56
N ASN A 203 -15.15 -2.05 -12.45
CA ASN A 203 -15.66 -1.65 -11.15
C ASN A 203 -16.03 -0.16 -11.10
N LEU A 204 -15.27 0.72 -11.78
CA LEU A 204 -15.60 2.14 -11.90
C LEU A 204 -16.88 2.33 -12.73
N LEU A 205 -17.02 1.64 -13.88
CA LEU A 205 -18.19 1.74 -14.75
C LEU A 205 -19.51 1.30 -14.09
N GLU A 206 -19.46 0.49 -13.02
CA GLU A 206 -20.66 0.09 -12.29
C GLU A 206 -21.35 1.26 -11.57
N LYS A 207 -20.62 2.31 -11.22
CA LYS A 207 -21.10 3.39 -10.35
C LYS A 207 -20.72 4.79 -10.82
N ALA A 208 -19.69 4.96 -11.64
CA ALA A 208 -19.28 6.27 -12.16
C ALA A 208 -20.09 6.63 -13.41
N GLU A 209 -20.26 7.94 -13.64
CA GLU A 209 -20.94 8.47 -14.84
C GLU A 209 -20.09 8.23 -16.11
N THR A 210 -18.79 8.44 -15.99
CA THR A 210 -17.83 8.27 -17.11
C THR A 210 -16.52 7.69 -16.58
N VAL A 211 -15.82 6.93 -17.44
CA VAL A 211 -14.51 6.36 -17.13
C VAL A 211 -13.58 6.55 -18.32
N THR A 212 -12.42 7.12 -18.07
CA THR A 212 -11.34 7.27 -19.05
C THR A 212 -10.13 6.44 -18.60
N VAL A 213 -9.56 5.67 -19.51
CA VAL A 213 -8.34 4.89 -19.28
C VAL A 213 -7.18 5.59 -19.97
N GLY A 214 -6.17 5.96 -19.22
CA GLY A 214 -4.95 6.58 -19.73
C GLY A 214 -4.05 5.59 -20.46
N THR A 215 -2.92 6.07 -20.93
CA THR A 215 -1.86 5.22 -21.53
C THR A 215 -1.10 4.49 -20.44
N THR A 216 -0.65 3.26 -20.75
CA THR A 216 0.27 2.54 -19.87
C THR A 216 1.66 3.15 -19.96
N GLU A 217 2.24 3.47 -18.83
CA GLU A 217 3.55 4.11 -18.71
C GLU A 217 4.44 3.41 -17.67
N LEU A 218 5.74 3.74 -17.68
CA LEU A 218 6.68 3.26 -16.67
C LEU A 218 6.63 4.14 -15.42
N MET A 219 6.43 3.52 -14.28
CA MET A 219 6.64 4.13 -12.98
C MET A 219 7.94 3.64 -12.36
N GLY A 220 8.93 4.54 -12.25
CA GLY A 220 10.21 4.24 -11.62
C GLY A 220 10.16 4.43 -10.11
N LEU A 221 10.43 3.38 -9.35
CA LEU A 221 10.71 3.41 -7.91
C LEU A 221 12.22 3.23 -7.68
N LYS A 222 12.68 3.23 -6.40
CA LYS A 222 14.11 3.08 -6.09
C LYS A 222 14.75 1.87 -6.78
N ASN A 223 14.16 0.68 -6.62
CA ASN A 223 14.77 -0.60 -7.01
C ASN A 223 14.10 -1.28 -8.21
N VAL A 224 12.92 -0.82 -8.64
CA VAL A 224 12.11 -1.46 -9.68
C VAL A 224 11.46 -0.45 -10.62
N TYR A 225 11.06 -0.94 -11.81
CA TYR A 225 10.04 -0.34 -12.65
C TYR A 225 8.74 -1.11 -12.53
N HIS A 226 7.61 -0.39 -12.56
CA HIS A 226 6.26 -0.93 -12.69
C HIS A 226 5.60 -0.38 -13.95
N LEU A 227 4.64 -1.13 -14.50
CA LEU A 227 3.66 -0.59 -15.43
C LEU A 227 2.57 0.12 -14.61
N ARG A 228 2.22 1.33 -15.02
CA ARG A 228 1.14 2.12 -14.43
C ARG A 228 0.19 2.59 -15.51
N THR A 229 -1.11 2.44 -15.26
CA THR A 229 -2.19 3.09 -16.03
C THR A 229 -3.05 3.88 -15.07
N ILE A 230 -3.25 5.16 -15.37
CA ILE A 230 -4.14 6.03 -14.59
C ILE A 230 -5.55 5.89 -15.17
N LEU A 231 -6.50 5.57 -14.32
CA LEU A 231 -7.92 5.60 -14.65
C LEU A 231 -8.56 6.80 -13.97
N SER A 232 -9.24 7.64 -14.78
CA SER A 232 -10.01 8.77 -14.28
C SER A 232 -11.48 8.51 -14.48
N ALA A 233 -12.30 8.95 -13.54
CA ALA A 233 -13.74 8.78 -13.64
C ALA A 233 -14.48 9.99 -13.07
N LYS A 234 -15.71 10.23 -13.55
CA LYS A 234 -16.61 11.20 -12.95
C LYS A 234 -17.50 10.47 -11.94
N ASN A 235 -17.41 10.91 -10.68
CA ASN A 235 -18.21 10.36 -9.59
C ASN A 235 -19.70 10.63 -9.81
N SER A 236 -20.55 9.71 -9.35
CA SER A 236 -21.98 9.93 -9.23
C SER A 236 -22.27 10.57 -7.84
N GLU A 237 -22.51 9.72 -6.85
CA GLU A 237 -22.89 10.17 -5.49
C GLU A 237 -22.13 9.45 -4.37
N LEU A 238 -21.22 8.52 -4.72
CA LEU A 238 -20.52 7.71 -3.73
C LEU A 238 -19.48 8.50 -2.94
N SER A 239 -19.38 8.21 -1.65
CA SER A 239 -18.30 8.73 -0.81
C SER A 239 -16.94 8.09 -1.17
N LEU A 240 -15.84 8.71 -0.72
CA LEU A 240 -14.51 8.12 -0.89
C LEU A 240 -14.40 6.75 -0.21
N ILE A 241 -15.06 6.55 0.93
CA ILE A 241 -15.09 5.26 1.65
C ILE A 241 -15.83 4.20 0.83
N ASP A 242 -16.95 4.55 0.19
CA ASP A 242 -17.69 3.60 -0.65
C ASP A 242 -16.89 3.20 -1.89
N TRP A 243 -16.20 4.15 -2.54
CA TRP A 243 -15.28 3.86 -3.62
C TRP A 243 -14.12 2.96 -3.18
N THR A 244 -13.60 3.18 -1.98
CA THR A 244 -12.56 2.34 -1.39
C THR A 244 -13.03 0.89 -1.27
N LYS A 245 -14.24 0.67 -0.73
CA LYS A 245 -14.84 -0.67 -0.61
C LYS A 245 -15.13 -1.31 -1.98
N GLN A 246 -15.59 -0.51 -2.95
CA GLN A 246 -15.89 -0.99 -4.30
C GLN A 246 -14.64 -1.50 -5.02
N LEU A 247 -13.53 -0.80 -4.87
CA LEU A 247 -12.27 -1.10 -5.56
C LEU A 247 -11.39 -2.10 -4.80
N HIS A 248 -11.42 -2.13 -3.47
CA HIS A 248 -10.55 -2.99 -2.67
C HIS A 248 -11.09 -4.41 -2.52
N PRO A 249 -10.19 -5.43 -2.61
CA PRO A 249 -8.89 -5.37 -3.24
C PRO A 249 -8.97 -5.44 -4.77
N THR A 250 -8.08 -4.71 -5.43
CA THR A 250 -7.88 -4.84 -6.87
C THR A 250 -7.20 -6.17 -7.22
N PRO A 251 -7.19 -6.61 -8.48
CA PRO A 251 -6.41 -7.78 -8.88
C PRO A 251 -4.89 -7.62 -8.72
N ALA A 252 -4.40 -6.39 -8.49
CA ALA A 252 -2.99 -6.15 -8.14
C ALA A 252 -2.66 -6.57 -6.70
N LEU A 253 -3.69 -6.78 -5.84
CA LEU A 253 -3.55 -7.04 -4.41
C LEU A 253 -4.14 -8.38 -3.98
N GLY A 254 -5.25 -8.81 -4.59
CA GLY A 254 -5.94 -10.06 -4.27
C GLY A 254 -5.84 -11.08 -5.39
N GLY A 255 -6.44 -10.78 -6.52
CA GLY A 255 -6.47 -11.66 -7.70
C GLY A 255 -7.77 -11.55 -8.49
N GLU A 256 -7.94 -12.43 -9.47
CA GLU A 256 -9.11 -12.44 -10.36
C GLU A 256 -9.48 -13.88 -10.75
N PRO A 257 -10.74 -14.30 -10.63
CA PRO A 257 -11.85 -13.55 -10.03
C PRO A 257 -11.63 -13.26 -8.54
N ARG A 258 -12.18 -12.14 -8.05
CA ARG A 258 -11.92 -11.62 -6.69
C ARG A 258 -12.29 -12.61 -5.60
N HIS A 259 -13.50 -13.18 -5.66
CA HIS A 259 -14.02 -14.07 -4.61
C HIS A 259 -13.13 -15.31 -4.45
N GLU A 260 -12.88 -16.02 -5.54
CA GLU A 260 -12.09 -17.27 -5.58
C GLU A 260 -10.65 -17.05 -5.14
N ALA A 261 -10.05 -15.91 -5.58
CA ALA A 261 -8.70 -15.55 -5.18
C ALA A 261 -8.62 -15.26 -3.67
N LEU A 262 -9.57 -14.52 -3.10
CA LEU A 262 -9.60 -14.20 -1.68
C LEU A 262 -9.87 -15.42 -0.81
N GLU A 263 -10.78 -16.32 -1.20
CA GLU A 263 -10.99 -17.59 -0.50
C GLU A 263 -9.71 -18.44 -0.51
N PHE A 264 -9.03 -18.50 -1.65
CA PHE A 264 -7.77 -19.22 -1.76
C PHE A 264 -6.70 -18.64 -0.81
N LEU A 265 -6.48 -17.32 -0.84
CA LEU A 265 -5.50 -16.64 0.02
C LEU A 265 -5.80 -16.86 1.51
N ARG A 266 -7.06 -16.72 1.92
CA ARG A 266 -7.52 -16.93 3.29
C ARG A 266 -7.22 -18.34 3.82
N LYS A 267 -7.22 -19.33 2.92
CA LYS A 267 -7.00 -20.73 3.25
C LYS A 267 -5.51 -21.13 3.24
N HIS A 268 -4.69 -20.50 2.39
CA HIS A 268 -3.36 -21.00 2.07
C HIS A 268 -2.22 -20.07 2.51
N GLU A 269 -2.46 -18.76 2.71
CA GLU A 269 -1.45 -17.90 3.33
C GLU A 269 -1.31 -18.25 4.81
N ASN A 270 -0.07 -18.31 5.29
CA ASN A 270 0.28 -18.69 6.66
C ASN A 270 0.43 -17.49 7.61
N HIS A 271 0.05 -16.31 7.18
CA HIS A 271 0.08 -15.06 7.93
C HIS A 271 -1.17 -14.22 7.66
N GLU A 272 -1.45 -13.29 8.54
CA GLU A 272 -2.51 -12.32 8.36
C GLU A 272 -1.97 -11.04 7.75
N ARG A 273 -2.67 -10.52 6.75
CA ARG A 273 -2.26 -9.29 6.08
C ARG A 273 -2.52 -8.03 6.91
N GLY A 274 -3.58 -8.02 7.72
CA GLY A 274 -3.98 -6.83 8.48
C GLY A 274 -4.11 -5.59 7.61
N LEU A 275 -3.24 -4.59 7.82
CA LEU A 275 -3.13 -3.39 6.99
C LEU A 275 -2.23 -3.56 5.76
N TYR A 276 -1.47 -4.65 5.65
CA TYR A 276 -0.69 -4.92 4.45
C TYR A 276 -1.60 -5.17 3.25
N ALA A 277 -1.31 -4.51 2.15
CA ALA A 277 -2.09 -4.49 0.92
C ALA A 277 -3.54 -3.98 1.08
N ALA A 278 -3.84 -3.35 2.20
CA ALA A 278 -5.15 -2.80 2.53
C ALA A 278 -5.19 -1.27 2.36
N PRO A 279 -6.37 -0.66 2.22
CA PRO A 279 -6.50 0.78 2.07
C PRO A 279 -6.24 1.54 3.35
N LEU A 280 -5.50 2.64 3.25
CA LEU A 280 -5.41 3.66 4.29
C LEU A 280 -5.25 5.05 3.66
N GLY A 281 -5.70 6.08 4.34
CA GLY A 281 -5.60 7.43 3.79
C GLY A 281 -6.26 8.51 4.61
N LEU A 282 -6.40 9.68 4.00
CA LEU A 282 -6.96 10.87 4.63
C LEU A 282 -8.19 11.35 3.84
N ILE A 283 -9.19 11.82 4.59
CA ILE A 283 -10.45 12.35 4.07
C ILE A 283 -10.65 13.73 4.69
N ASP A 284 -10.88 14.75 3.87
CA ASP A 284 -11.16 16.10 4.34
C ASP A 284 -12.65 16.30 4.75
N SER A 285 -12.99 17.47 5.26
CA SER A 285 -14.35 17.83 5.69
C SER A 285 -15.38 17.86 4.55
N LYS A 286 -14.93 17.95 3.29
CA LYS A 286 -15.77 17.94 2.09
C LYS A 286 -15.94 16.53 1.51
N GLY A 287 -15.30 15.51 2.11
CA GLY A 287 -15.30 14.14 1.64
C GLY A 287 -14.35 13.88 0.47
N ASN A 288 -13.41 14.82 0.20
CA ASN A 288 -12.28 14.60 -0.71
C ASN A 288 -11.16 13.87 0.02
N GLY A 289 -10.22 13.33 -0.73
CA GLY A 289 -9.06 12.70 -0.11
C GLY A 289 -8.41 11.65 -0.98
N THR A 290 -7.43 10.97 -0.40
CA THR A 290 -6.65 9.95 -1.09
C THR A 290 -6.55 8.71 -0.21
N MET A 291 -6.96 7.57 -0.76
CA MET A 291 -6.74 6.25 -0.19
C MET A 291 -5.63 5.57 -0.95
N ILE A 292 -4.55 5.27 -0.26
CA ILE A 292 -3.41 4.52 -0.80
C ILE A 292 -3.48 3.06 -0.35
N VAL A 293 -2.67 2.21 -0.98
CA VAL A 293 -2.54 0.80 -0.61
C VAL A 293 -1.36 0.62 0.35
N GLY A 294 -1.55 -0.06 1.47
CA GLY A 294 -0.52 -0.32 2.48
C GLY A 294 0.52 -1.35 2.04
N ILE A 295 1.26 -1.08 0.97
CA ILE A 295 2.36 -1.93 0.46
C ILE A 295 3.72 -1.28 0.66
N ARG A 296 4.79 -2.04 0.40
CA ARG A 296 6.17 -1.62 0.73
C ARG A 296 6.26 -1.20 2.19
N SER A 297 5.75 -2.06 3.05
CA SER A 297 5.40 -1.76 4.43
C SER A 297 5.89 -2.82 5.40
N ALA A 298 5.95 -2.43 6.65
CA ALA A 298 6.21 -3.32 7.77
C ALA A 298 5.38 -2.92 8.99
N LEU A 299 5.11 -3.91 9.84
CA LEU A 299 4.57 -3.71 11.18
C LEU A 299 5.70 -3.87 12.20
N ILE A 300 5.87 -2.89 13.07
CA ILE A 300 6.78 -2.92 14.21
C ILE A 300 5.95 -3.15 15.47
N VAL A 301 6.40 -4.09 16.30
CA VAL A 301 5.85 -4.36 17.63
C VAL A 301 7.03 -4.55 18.58
N ASP A 302 7.26 -3.61 19.48
CA ASP A 302 8.42 -3.56 20.38
C ASP A 302 9.75 -3.67 19.60
N LYS A 303 10.48 -4.80 19.74
CA LYS A 303 11.76 -5.07 19.05
C LYS A 303 11.62 -6.00 17.85
N LYS A 304 10.39 -6.30 17.42
CA LYS A 304 10.10 -7.13 16.26
C LYS A 304 9.59 -6.29 15.10
N LEU A 305 9.98 -6.69 13.90
CA LEU A 305 9.53 -6.10 12.67
C LEU A 305 9.03 -7.23 11.75
N TYR A 306 7.83 -7.05 11.24
CA TYR A 306 7.19 -7.93 10.27
C TYR A 306 7.11 -7.20 8.93
N ALA A 307 7.97 -7.58 7.99
CA ALA A 307 8.03 -6.96 6.66
C ALA A 307 7.23 -7.79 5.65
N TYR A 308 6.45 -7.11 4.81
CA TYR A 308 5.53 -7.73 3.87
C TYR A 308 5.90 -7.45 2.43
N ALA A 309 5.81 -8.48 1.59
CA ALA A 309 5.85 -8.33 0.14
C ALA A 309 5.03 -9.41 -0.56
N GLY A 310 4.43 -9.06 -1.70
CA GLY A 310 3.69 -9.97 -2.54
C GLY A 310 3.96 -9.74 -4.01
N CYS A 311 3.61 -10.70 -4.83
CA CYS A 311 3.66 -10.64 -6.29
C CYS A 311 2.45 -11.29 -6.93
N GLY A 312 2.11 -10.84 -8.14
CA GLY A 312 0.99 -11.38 -8.92
C GLY A 312 1.41 -12.64 -9.65
N ILE A 313 0.84 -13.76 -9.27
CA ILE A 313 1.05 -15.06 -9.93
C ILE A 313 -0.03 -15.26 -10.99
N ILE A 314 0.39 -15.63 -12.20
CA ILE A 314 -0.46 -16.04 -13.33
C ILE A 314 -0.01 -17.42 -13.82
N PRO A 315 -0.75 -18.10 -14.72
CA PRO A 315 -0.37 -19.44 -15.19
C PRO A 315 1.02 -19.57 -15.76
N SER A 316 1.58 -18.50 -16.36
CA SER A 316 2.93 -18.47 -16.94
C SER A 316 4.04 -18.03 -15.97
N SER A 317 3.74 -17.81 -14.69
CA SER A 317 4.73 -17.42 -13.69
C SER A 317 5.68 -18.56 -13.31
N ASP A 318 6.91 -18.21 -12.91
CA ASP A 318 7.91 -19.10 -12.34
C ASP A 318 8.11 -18.87 -10.83
N ALA A 319 8.17 -19.94 -10.05
CA ALA A 319 8.22 -19.87 -8.59
C ALA A 319 9.43 -19.10 -8.04
N LEU A 320 10.60 -19.28 -8.68
CA LEU A 320 11.86 -18.66 -8.23
C LEU A 320 11.91 -17.18 -8.63
N GLU A 321 11.40 -16.84 -9.82
CA GLU A 321 11.31 -15.45 -10.27
C GLU A 321 10.39 -14.64 -9.37
N GLU A 322 9.20 -15.16 -9.07
CA GLU A 322 8.24 -14.50 -8.18
C GLU A 322 8.79 -14.35 -6.75
N PHE A 323 9.50 -15.37 -6.24
CA PHE A 323 10.19 -15.27 -4.95
C PHE A 323 11.27 -14.19 -4.94
N ARG A 324 12.06 -14.06 -6.02
CA ARG A 324 13.06 -13.02 -6.18
C ARG A 324 12.42 -11.63 -6.25
N GLU A 325 11.28 -11.51 -6.92
CA GLU A 325 10.53 -10.25 -6.98
C GLU A 325 10.11 -9.78 -5.58
N THR A 326 9.58 -10.69 -4.74
CA THR A 326 9.24 -10.32 -3.35
C THR A 326 10.47 -9.84 -2.57
N LYS A 327 11.64 -10.46 -2.74
CA LYS A 327 12.90 -10.01 -2.11
C LYS A 327 13.29 -8.59 -2.53
N VAL A 328 13.12 -8.25 -3.82
CA VAL A 328 13.42 -6.89 -4.30
C VAL A 328 12.43 -5.87 -3.71
N LYS A 329 11.16 -6.23 -3.59
CA LYS A 329 10.12 -5.37 -2.98
C LYS A 329 10.37 -5.09 -1.50
N LEU A 330 10.87 -6.07 -0.75
CA LEU A 330 11.23 -5.93 0.68
C LEU A 330 12.36 -4.93 0.91
N LYS A 331 13.25 -4.72 -0.05
CA LYS A 331 14.36 -3.77 0.07
C LYS A 331 13.90 -2.35 0.39
N THR A 332 12.71 -1.94 -0.05
CA THR A 332 12.16 -0.61 0.26
C THR A 332 12.14 -0.34 1.77
N ILE A 333 11.70 -1.32 2.55
CA ILE A 333 11.66 -1.22 4.01
C ILE A 333 13.01 -1.55 4.63
N LEU A 334 13.65 -2.65 4.22
CA LEU A 334 14.88 -3.12 4.86
C LEU A 334 16.07 -2.16 4.68
N GLU A 335 16.11 -1.40 3.59
CA GLU A 335 17.14 -0.38 3.35
C GLU A 335 16.86 0.95 4.10
N ALA A 336 15.69 1.09 4.72
CA ALA A 336 15.35 2.24 5.55
C ALA A 336 15.65 2.02 7.04
N LEU A 337 15.99 0.78 7.42
CA LEU A 337 16.34 0.36 8.77
C LEU A 337 17.86 0.41 8.96
#